data_9a27acd9dc2fb29c3b7db9cff69dd298
#
_entry.id   9a27acd9dc2fb29c3b7db9cff69dd298
#
_cell.length_a   1.000
_cell.length_b   1.000
_cell.length_c   1.000
_cell.angle_alpha   90.00
_cell.angle_beta   90.00
_cell.angle_gamma   90.00
#
_symmetry.space_group_name_H-M   'P 1'
#
loop_
_entity.id
_entity.type
_entity.pdbx_description
1 polymer ?
#
loop_
_entity_poly.entity_id
_entity_poly.type
_entity_poly.pdbx_seq_one_letter_code
_entity_poly.pdbx_strand_id
1 'polypeptide(L)'
;MKKEFGTTRNGETASCYILKNSKGMKAVVSDFGAALLKLYVPDKNGKSQDVVLGYETLEDYENGGDSVGATVGRVANRIGTGAFELNGKKYELTKNDNGKNTLHGGTDFYNKRMWSVKEENDTHVVFMLVSPDGDQGFPGEVKIEVSYTVTEENELKIHYYAIPDQDTLLNMTNHSYFNLAGHASGTACNAKVWLDADAFTETDAELIPTGTVIPVEGTPMDFREGKIVAKEIGADYKPLKLAGGYDHNWVLNGTGFRKAASAESEETGIKMEVYTDLPGIQFYSGNFLAGAKGKEGAVYGKGCGICFETQYFPDAIHKDNFESPVTKAGEVYDTTTTYRFC
;
A
#
# COMPACT_ATOMS: atom_id res chain seq x y z
N MET A 1 -10.22 16.24 -13.71
CA MET A 1 -10.93 15.85 -14.98
C MET A 1 -11.37 14.39 -14.85
N LYS A 2 -12.69 14.13 -14.97
CA LYS A 2 -13.30 12.78 -14.90
C LYS A 2 -13.40 12.16 -16.31
N LYS A 3 -13.17 10.83 -16.41
CA LYS A 3 -13.37 10.02 -17.63
C LYS A 3 -13.99 8.69 -17.24
N GLU A 4 -14.81 8.12 -18.10
CA GLU A 4 -15.28 6.76 -17.95
C GLU A 4 -14.10 5.78 -18.04
N PHE A 5 -14.04 4.82 -17.11
CA PHE A 5 -13.04 3.76 -17.08
C PHE A 5 -13.60 2.43 -17.64
N GLY A 6 -14.89 2.21 -17.47
CA GLY A 6 -15.59 1.03 -17.95
C GLY A 6 -16.81 0.70 -17.12
N THR A 7 -17.45 -0.42 -17.44
CA THR A 7 -18.60 -0.93 -16.69
C THR A 7 -18.19 -2.21 -15.95
N THR A 8 -18.45 -2.27 -14.65
CA THR A 8 -18.18 -3.44 -13.82
C THR A 8 -19.05 -4.63 -14.22
N ARG A 9 -18.71 -5.83 -13.78
CA ARG A 9 -19.55 -7.04 -13.96
C ARG A 9 -20.94 -6.89 -13.38
N ASN A 10 -21.11 -6.03 -12.38
CA ASN A 10 -22.39 -5.75 -11.74
C ASN A 10 -23.20 -4.66 -12.47
N GLY A 11 -22.68 -4.12 -13.59
CA GLY A 11 -23.33 -3.10 -14.39
C GLY A 11 -23.16 -1.66 -13.88
N GLU A 12 -22.24 -1.42 -12.95
CA GLU A 12 -21.93 -0.08 -12.44
C GLU A 12 -20.86 0.59 -13.31
N THR A 13 -21.00 1.87 -13.60
CA THR A 13 -20.02 2.63 -14.37
C THR A 13 -18.89 3.12 -13.46
N ALA A 14 -17.68 2.62 -13.67
CA ALA A 14 -16.47 3.11 -13.02
C ALA A 14 -15.86 4.29 -13.79
N SER A 15 -15.23 5.21 -13.07
CA SER A 15 -14.61 6.41 -13.61
C SER A 15 -13.17 6.56 -13.14
N CYS A 16 -12.35 7.22 -13.96
CA CYS A 16 -11.03 7.70 -13.60
C CYS A 16 -11.05 9.20 -13.36
N TYR A 17 -10.29 9.64 -12.36
CA TYR A 17 -10.11 11.04 -11.98
C TYR A 17 -8.65 11.41 -12.22
N ILE A 18 -8.43 12.44 -13.03
CA ILE A 18 -7.10 12.92 -13.39
C ILE A 18 -6.80 14.15 -12.54
N LEU A 19 -5.84 13.99 -11.63
CA LEU A 19 -5.32 15.03 -10.75
C LEU A 19 -3.97 15.48 -11.28
N LYS A 20 -3.69 16.77 -11.28
CA LYS A 20 -2.45 17.31 -11.83
C LYS A 20 -2.06 18.63 -11.19
N ASN A 21 -0.76 18.90 -11.13
CA ASN A 21 -0.22 20.20 -10.76
C ASN A 21 0.29 20.97 -11.99
N SER A 22 0.79 22.20 -11.76
CA SER A 22 1.37 23.04 -12.81
C SER A 22 2.76 22.60 -13.25
N LYS A 23 3.44 21.71 -12.50
CA LYS A 23 4.82 21.25 -12.73
C LYS A 23 4.94 19.95 -13.52
N GLY A 24 3.82 19.41 -14.01
CA GLY A 24 3.81 18.22 -14.86
C GLY A 24 3.56 16.91 -14.15
N MET A 25 3.44 16.90 -12.82
CA MET A 25 3.00 15.72 -12.09
C MET A 25 1.51 15.47 -12.32
N LYS A 26 1.14 14.21 -12.53
CA LYS A 26 -0.24 13.80 -12.81
C LYS A 26 -0.51 12.43 -12.22
N ALA A 27 -1.55 12.31 -11.41
CA ALA A 27 -2.08 11.03 -10.92
C ALA A 27 -3.40 10.70 -11.63
N VAL A 28 -3.63 9.42 -11.89
CA VAL A 28 -4.92 8.89 -12.36
C VAL A 28 -5.40 7.91 -11.32
N VAL A 29 -6.53 8.19 -10.70
CA VAL A 29 -7.15 7.34 -9.68
C VAL A 29 -8.56 6.95 -10.10
N SER A 30 -9.09 5.84 -9.57
CA SER A 30 -10.43 5.33 -9.94
C SER A 30 -11.34 5.24 -8.73
N ASP A 31 -12.65 5.46 -8.95
CA ASP A 31 -13.70 5.13 -7.98
C ASP A 31 -13.97 3.62 -7.86
N PHE A 32 -13.43 2.80 -8.76
CA PHE A 32 -13.33 1.36 -8.55
C PHE A 32 -12.10 1.07 -7.69
N GLY A 33 -12.34 0.69 -6.44
CA GLY A 33 -11.30 0.34 -5.46
C GLY A 33 -10.57 1.52 -4.84
N ALA A 34 -10.98 2.76 -5.10
CA ALA A 34 -10.20 3.95 -4.76
C ALA A 34 -8.71 3.75 -5.13
N ALA A 35 -8.44 3.21 -6.32
CA ALA A 35 -7.14 2.71 -6.74
C ALA A 35 -6.31 3.77 -7.47
N LEU A 36 -4.99 3.79 -7.25
CA LEU A 36 -4.02 4.55 -8.06
C LEU A 36 -3.68 3.74 -9.31
N LEU A 37 -4.06 4.25 -10.49
CA LEU A 37 -3.88 3.55 -11.76
C LEU A 37 -2.59 3.96 -12.49
N LYS A 38 -2.27 5.26 -12.47
CA LYS A 38 -1.11 5.85 -13.14
C LYS A 38 -0.57 7.01 -12.31
N LEU A 39 0.76 7.17 -12.33
CA LEU A 39 1.43 8.30 -11.69
C LEU A 39 2.57 8.81 -12.58
N TYR A 40 2.33 9.94 -13.21
CA TYR A 40 3.30 10.55 -14.10
C TYR A 40 4.15 11.58 -13.35
N VAL A 41 5.46 11.43 -13.47
CA VAL A 41 6.46 12.31 -12.87
C VAL A 41 7.49 12.69 -13.94
N PRO A 42 7.92 13.96 -14.02
CA PRO A 42 9.02 14.35 -14.90
C PRO A 42 10.34 13.71 -14.47
N ASP A 43 11.10 13.16 -15.42
CA ASP A 43 12.48 12.71 -15.19
C ASP A 43 13.48 13.86 -15.25
N LYS A 44 14.78 13.58 -15.06
CA LYS A 44 15.89 14.56 -15.14
C LYS A 44 15.99 15.33 -16.45
N ASN A 45 15.33 14.84 -17.52
CA ASN A 45 15.29 15.49 -18.83
C ASN A 45 13.93 16.17 -19.09
N GLY A 46 13.02 16.18 -18.13
CA GLY A 46 11.67 16.71 -18.24
C GLY A 46 10.69 15.80 -18.99
N LYS A 47 11.09 14.55 -19.30
CA LYS A 47 10.18 13.57 -19.92
C LYS A 47 9.28 12.98 -18.82
N SER A 48 7.98 12.95 -19.09
CA SER A 48 7.00 12.35 -18.18
C SER A 48 7.13 10.83 -18.17
N GLN A 49 7.33 10.24 -16.98
CA GLN A 49 7.42 8.80 -16.75
C GLN A 49 6.22 8.36 -15.90
N ASP A 50 5.54 7.29 -16.30
CA ASP A 50 4.55 6.62 -15.44
C ASP A 50 5.32 5.67 -14.50
N VAL A 51 5.36 6.00 -13.22
CA VAL A 51 6.25 5.35 -12.22
C VAL A 51 5.54 4.31 -11.35
N VAL A 52 4.29 3.92 -11.67
CA VAL A 52 3.58 2.86 -10.95
C VAL A 52 3.12 1.77 -11.90
N LEU A 53 3.12 0.53 -11.44
CA LEU A 53 2.48 -0.57 -12.17
C LEU A 53 0.96 -0.37 -12.16
N GLY A 54 0.27 -0.97 -13.15
CA GLY A 54 -1.19 -0.89 -13.26
C GLY A 54 -1.69 -1.81 -14.36
N TYR A 55 -2.97 -2.05 -14.37
CA TYR A 55 -3.63 -2.77 -15.47
C TYR A 55 -4.19 -1.79 -16.51
N GLU A 56 -4.46 -2.29 -17.71
CA GLU A 56 -4.95 -1.44 -18.81
C GLU A 56 -6.44 -1.16 -18.69
N THR A 57 -7.24 -2.15 -18.30
CA THR A 57 -8.70 -2.09 -18.32
C THR A 57 -9.31 -2.32 -16.93
N LEU A 58 -10.56 -1.88 -16.76
CA LEU A 58 -11.35 -2.18 -15.56
C LEU A 58 -11.49 -3.70 -15.33
N GLU A 59 -11.71 -4.47 -16.40
CA GLU A 59 -11.81 -5.93 -16.34
C GLU A 59 -10.52 -6.55 -15.79
N ASP A 60 -9.35 -6.03 -16.16
CA ASP A 60 -8.07 -6.48 -15.63
C ASP A 60 -7.94 -6.16 -14.12
N TYR A 61 -8.49 -5.02 -13.66
CA TYR A 61 -8.58 -4.69 -12.23
C TYR A 61 -9.56 -5.58 -11.48
N GLU A 62 -10.71 -5.95 -12.07
CA GLU A 62 -11.66 -6.89 -11.48
C GLU A 62 -11.05 -8.29 -11.31
N ASN A 63 -10.26 -8.74 -12.29
CA ASN A 63 -9.65 -10.07 -12.33
C ASN A 63 -8.31 -10.16 -11.62
N GLY A 64 -7.55 -9.07 -11.55
CA GLY A 64 -6.20 -9.05 -11.01
C GLY A 64 -6.14 -9.38 -9.52
N GLY A 65 -5.16 -10.20 -9.12
CA GLY A 65 -4.96 -10.69 -7.75
C GLY A 65 -3.88 -9.96 -6.96
N ASP A 66 -3.04 -9.13 -7.61
CA ASP A 66 -1.80 -8.60 -7.03
C ASP A 66 -2.00 -7.27 -6.26
N SER A 67 -3.22 -6.87 -6.00
CA SER A 67 -3.56 -5.61 -5.28
C SER A 67 -2.91 -4.35 -5.89
N VAL A 68 -2.68 -4.33 -7.20
CA VAL A 68 -1.95 -3.25 -7.88
C VAL A 68 -2.67 -1.91 -7.73
N GLY A 69 -1.98 -0.94 -7.09
CA GLY A 69 -2.51 0.40 -6.83
C GLY A 69 -3.64 0.46 -5.80
N ALA A 70 -3.93 -0.65 -5.14
CA ALA A 70 -5.09 -0.85 -4.29
C ALA A 70 -5.12 0.06 -3.07
N THR A 71 -6.29 0.60 -2.73
CA THR A 71 -6.62 0.98 -1.36
C THR A 71 -6.94 -0.28 -0.58
N VAL A 72 -6.19 -0.53 0.49
CA VAL A 72 -6.28 -1.72 1.33
C VAL A 72 -6.94 -1.39 2.66
N GLY A 73 -7.89 -2.19 3.06
CA GLY A 73 -8.64 -2.12 4.32
C GLY A 73 -9.59 -3.32 4.45
N ARG A 74 -10.21 -3.52 5.62
CA ARG A 74 -10.20 -2.72 6.85
C ARG A 74 -8.81 -2.72 7.49
N VAL A 75 -8.08 -3.86 7.42
CA VAL A 75 -6.74 -4.04 7.98
C VAL A 75 -5.77 -4.51 6.90
N ALA A 76 -4.72 -3.73 6.70
CA ALA A 76 -3.61 -4.04 5.82
C ALA A 76 -2.78 -5.21 6.37
N ASN A 77 -2.15 -5.93 5.43
CA ASN A 77 -1.29 -7.08 5.73
C ASN A 77 -2.06 -8.21 6.44
N ARG A 78 -1.39 -9.04 7.25
CA ARG A 78 -1.93 -10.28 7.82
C ARG A 78 -2.48 -10.12 9.22
N ILE A 79 -3.57 -10.88 9.50
CA ILE A 79 -4.03 -11.23 10.85
C ILE A 79 -3.94 -12.74 10.95
N GLY A 80 -3.07 -13.23 11.84
CA GLY A 80 -2.82 -14.63 12.07
C GLY A 80 -4.09 -15.38 12.51
N THR A 81 -4.22 -16.65 12.11
CA THR A 81 -5.37 -17.51 12.39
C THR A 81 -6.71 -17.04 11.82
N GLY A 82 -6.77 -15.87 11.16
CA GLY A 82 -8.01 -15.29 10.64
C GLY A 82 -9.05 -15.07 11.72
N ALA A 83 -8.64 -14.67 12.91
CA ALA A 83 -9.52 -14.38 14.06
C ALA A 83 -8.80 -13.46 15.05
N PHE A 84 -9.54 -12.73 15.87
CA PHE A 84 -9.00 -11.96 16.98
C PHE A 84 -10.02 -11.84 18.11
N GLU A 85 -9.55 -11.45 19.29
CA GLU A 85 -10.41 -11.13 20.45
C GLU A 85 -10.40 -9.61 20.68
N LEU A 86 -11.56 -9.02 20.86
CA LEU A 86 -11.73 -7.62 21.21
C LEU A 86 -12.86 -7.49 22.25
N ASN A 87 -12.58 -6.82 23.38
CA ASN A 87 -13.54 -6.63 24.48
C ASN A 87 -14.17 -7.95 24.98
N GLY A 88 -13.36 -9.02 25.06
CA GLY A 88 -13.80 -10.33 25.51
C GLY A 88 -14.70 -11.11 24.55
N LYS A 89 -14.83 -10.63 23.31
CA LYS A 89 -15.56 -11.31 22.25
C LYS A 89 -14.61 -11.72 21.13
N LYS A 90 -14.71 -12.99 20.69
CA LYS A 90 -13.97 -13.50 19.54
C LYS A 90 -14.67 -13.15 18.24
N TYR A 91 -13.88 -12.69 17.25
CA TYR A 91 -14.30 -12.41 15.89
C TYR A 91 -13.55 -13.32 14.92
N GLU A 92 -14.30 -14.03 14.11
CA GLU A 92 -13.76 -14.86 13.03
C GLU A 92 -13.79 -14.06 11.74
N LEU A 93 -12.65 -13.94 11.08
CA LEU A 93 -12.50 -13.21 9.82
C LEU A 93 -12.54 -14.16 8.62
N THR A 94 -12.80 -13.60 7.46
CA THR A 94 -12.66 -14.34 6.20
C THR A 94 -11.21 -14.71 5.95
N LYS A 95 -10.93 -16.02 5.77
CA LYS A 95 -9.58 -16.57 5.60
C LYS A 95 -9.24 -16.68 4.12
N ASN A 96 -8.38 -15.83 3.65
CA ASN A 96 -7.97 -15.73 2.24
C ASN A 96 -6.47 -15.94 2.01
N ASP A 97 -5.70 -16.20 3.08
CA ASP A 97 -4.29 -16.53 3.01
C ASP A 97 -4.05 -17.93 3.56
N ASN A 98 -3.71 -18.88 2.66
CA ASN A 98 -3.50 -20.31 2.94
C ASN A 98 -4.65 -21.02 3.68
N GLY A 99 -5.87 -20.48 3.62
CA GLY A 99 -7.04 -21.00 4.33
C GLY A 99 -6.94 -20.87 5.86
N LYS A 100 -5.97 -20.14 6.37
CA LYS A 100 -5.68 -19.96 7.79
C LYS A 100 -5.77 -18.51 8.23
N ASN A 101 -5.10 -17.61 7.52
CA ASN A 101 -4.92 -16.23 7.91
C ASN A 101 -5.84 -15.33 7.09
N THR A 102 -6.02 -14.10 7.55
CA THR A 102 -6.66 -13.02 6.78
C THR A 102 -5.57 -12.11 6.25
N LEU A 103 -5.62 -11.80 4.96
CA LEU A 103 -4.72 -10.87 4.29
C LEU A 103 -5.53 -9.73 3.67
N HIS A 104 -5.10 -8.49 3.89
CA HIS A 104 -5.67 -7.29 3.28
C HIS A 104 -7.20 -7.14 3.43
N GLY A 105 -7.72 -7.51 4.61
CA GLY A 105 -9.13 -7.33 4.95
C GLY A 105 -10.07 -8.47 4.54
N GLY A 106 -9.60 -9.53 3.86
CA GLY A 106 -10.42 -10.70 3.52
C GLY A 106 -10.61 -10.91 2.02
N THR A 107 -11.67 -11.59 1.59
CA THR A 107 -11.88 -11.98 0.19
C THR A 107 -12.63 -10.94 -0.65
N ASP A 108 -13.49 -10.14 -0.03
CA ASP A 108 -14.18 -9.02 -0.68
C ASP A 108 -13.39 -7.72 -0.44
N PHE A 109 -12.29 -7.62 -1.13
CA PHE A 109 -11.32 -6.53 -0.98
C PHE A 109 -11.94 -5.15 -1.26
N TYR A 110 -11.49 -4.13 -0.55
CA TYR A 110 -11.88 -2.75 -0.78
C TYR A 110 -11.54 -2.26 -2.20
N ASN A 111 -10.47 -2.78 -2.80
CA ASN A 111 -10.08 -2.48 -4.18
C ASN A 111 -10.90 -3.21 -5.24
N LYS A 112 -11.90 -4.01 -4.85
CA LYS A 112 -12.88 -4.65 -5.76
C LYS A 112 -14.27 -4.04 -5.65
N ARG A 113 -14.42 -2.98 -4.86
CA ARG A 113 -15.71 -2.32 -4.61
C ARG A 113 -15.79 -0.97 -5.32
N MET A 114 -17.01 -0.57 -5.68
CA MET A 114 -17.26 0.80 -6.11
C MET A 114 -17.30 1.73 -4.89
N TRP A 115 -16.60 2.87 -5.00
CA TRP A 115 -16.58 3.92 -4.03
C TRP A 115 -17.39 5.11 -4.54
N SER A 116 -18.18 5.73 -3.69
CA SER A 116 -18.83 7.00 -4.04
C SER A 116 -17.84 8.16 -3.98
N VAL A 117 -18.09 9.20 -4.76
CA VAL A 117 -17.26 10.41 -4.76
C VAL A 117 -17.93 11.50 -3.96
N LYS A 118 -17.25 12.00 -2.93
CA LYS A 118 -17.73 13.11 -2.07
C LYS A 118 -17.45 14.46 -2.71
N GLU A 119 -16.22 14.62 -3.20
CA GLU A 119 -15.79 15.85 -3.90
C GLU A 119 -14.66 15.55 -4.87
N GLU A 120 -14.53 16.39 -5.90
CA GLU A 120 -13.44 16.32 -6.87
C GLU A 120 -13.10 17.72 -7.42
N ASN A 121 -11.82 17.91 -7.75
CA ASN A 121 -11.35 19.04 -8.54
C ASN A 121 -10.10 18.62 -9.34
N ASP A 122 -9.38 19.56 -9.95
CA ASP A 122 -8.21 19.25 -10.79
C ASP A 122 -6.99 18.71 -10.02
N THR A 123 -6.95 18.85 -8.69
CA THR A 123 -5.81 18.44 -7.84
C THR A 123 -6.20 17.44 -6.77
N HIS A 124 -7.48 17.19 -6.54
CA HIS A 124 -7.99 16.47 -5.37
C HIS A 124 -9.25 15.68 -5.67
N VAL A 125 -9.39 14.50 -5.05
CA VAL A 125 -10.62 13.71 -5.04
C VAL A 125 -10.76 13.00 -3.70
N VAL A 126 -12.00 12.91 -3.19
CA VAL A 126 -12.36 12.13 -1.99
C VAL A 126 -13.31 11.02 -2.39
N PHE A 127 -12.89 9.79 -2.16
CA PHE A 127 -13.71 8.58 -2.29
C PHE A 127 -14.28 8.17 -0.93
N MET A 128 -15.51 7.68 -0.91
CA MET A 128 -16.19 7.20 0.29
C MET A 128 -16.67 5.76 0.13
N LEU A 129 -16.52 4.99 1.20
CA LEU A 129 -17.04 3.65 1.34
C LEU A 129 -17.71 3.50 2.72
N VAL A 130 -18.86 2.81 2.77
CA VAL A 130 -19.43 2.32 4.03
C VAL A 130 -19.15 0.83 4.10
N SER A 131 -18.35 0.43 5.09
CA SER A 131 -18.08 -0.97 5.41
C SER A 131 -19.04 -1.39 6.53
N PRO A 132 -20.05 -2.25 6.29
CA PRO A 132 -21.09 -2.55 7.26
C PRO A 132 -20.57 -3.36 8.45
N ASP A 133 -21.35 -3.41 9.53
CA ASP A 133 -21.07 -4.32 10.66
C ASP A 133 -20.98 -5.77 10.18
N GLY A 134 -19.94 -6.48 10.61
CA GLY A 134 -19.66 -7.86 10.18
C GLY A 134 -19.01 -8.00 8.80
N ASP A 135 -18.65 -6.90 8.14
CA ASP A 135 -17.93 -6.94 6.86
C ASP A 135 -16.64 -7.74 6.99
N GLN A 136 -16.51 -8.82 6.24
CA GLN A 136 -15.42 -9.81 6.32
C GLN A 136 -15.16 -10.40 7.73
N GLY A 137 -16.12 -10.22 8.66
CA GLY A 137 -16.07 -10.64 10.06
C GLY A 137 -15.64 -9.53 11.04
N PHE A 138 -15.29 -8.35 10.57
CA PHE A 138 -14.93 -7.21 11.44
C PHE A 138 -16.17 -6.59 12.08
N PRO A 139 -16.13 -6.22 13.39
CA PRO A 139 -17.24 -5.55 14.06
C PRO A 139 -17.40 -4.09 13.65
N GLY A 140 -18.62 -3.61 13.72
CA GLY A 140 -19.01 -2.22 13.54
C GLY A 140 -19.14 -1.78 12.08
N GLU A 141 -20.07 -0.86 11.83
CA GLU A 141 -20.12 -0.10 10.59
C GLU A 141 -19.00 0.95 10.63
N VAL A 142 -18.25 1.07 9.53
CA VAL A 142 -17.21 2.08 9.38
C VAL A 142 -17.50 2.95 8.17
N LYS A 143 -17.57 4.26 8.39
CA LYS A 143 -17.60 5.25 7.31
C LYS A 143 -16.17 5.66 7.00
N ILE A 144 -15.76 5.44 5.76
CA ILE A 144 -14.37 5.57 5.31
C ILE A 144 -14.31 6.62 4.21
N GLU A 145 -13.34 7.51 4.32
CA GLU A 145 -12.95 8.44 3.26
C GLU A 145 -11.48 8.21 2.92
N VAL A 146 -11.18 8.12 1.64
CA VAL A 146 -9.81 8.11 1.12
C VAL A 146 -9.66 9.24 0.13
N SER A 147 -8.74 10.16 0.39
CA SER A 147 -8.49 11.27 -0.49
C SER A 147 -7.13 11.17 -1.18
N TYR A 148 -7.10 11.55 -2.43
CA TYR A 148 -5.88 11.71 -3.22
C TYR A 148 -5.69 13.18 -3.56
N THR A 149 -4.51 13.72 -3.27
CA THR A 149 -4.15 15.11 -3.60
C THR A 149 -2.80 15.16 -4.30
N VAL A 150 -2.74 15.84 -5.46
CA VAL A 150 -1.49 16.20 -6.12
C VAL A 150 -1.18 17.65 -5.78
N THR A 151 -0.05 17.90 -5.11
CA THR A 151 0.34 19.25 -4.67
C THR A 151 1.29 19.93 -5.66
N GLU A 152 1.45 21.25 -5.51
CA GLU A 152 2.45 22.01 -6.27
C GLU A 152 3.90 21.69 -5.86
N GLU A 153 4.11 21.00 -4.74
CA GLU A 153 5.41 20.49 -4.28
C GLU A 153 5.78 19.12 -4.88
N ASN A 154 5.04 18.65 -5.90
CA ASN A 154 5.15 17.33 -6.51
C ASN A 154 4.92 16.20 -5.51
N GLU A 155 3.91 16.31 -4.67
CA GLU A 155 3.49 15.28 -3.73
C GLU A 155 2.20 14.63 -4.21
N LEU A 156 2.13 13.29 -4.08
CA LEU A 156 0.88 12.55 -4.03
C LEU A 156 0.58 12.25 -2.57
N LYS A 157 -0.40 12.95 -2.00
CA LYS A 157 -0.91 12.70 -0.65
C LYS A 157 -2.08 11.74 -0.71
N ILE A 158 -2.04 10.71 0.12
CA ILE A 158 -3.15 9.79 0.35
C ILE A 158 -3.53 9.92 1.81
N HIS A 159 -4.73 10.42 2.07
CA HIS A 159 -5.23 10.62 3.43
C HIS A 159 -6.39 9.67 3.68
N TYR A 160 -6.36 8.98 4.80
CA TYR A 160 -7.37 8.05 5.25
C TYR A 160 -8.07 8.64 6.46
N TYR A 161 -9.40 8.73 6.37
CA TYR A 161 -10.25 9.18 7.45
C TYR A 161 -11.38 8.17 7.65
N ALA A 162 -11.56 7.69 8.89
CA ALA A 162 -12.63 6.74 9.14
C ALA A 162 -13.21 6.91 10.55
N ILE A 163 -14.50 6.61 10.69
CA ILE A 163 -15.19 6.64 11.99
C ILE A 163 -16.01 5.35 12.11
N PRO A 164 -15.70 4.47 13.08
CA PRO A 164 -16.51 3.30 13.40
C PRO A 164 -17.63 3.62 14.38
N ASP A 165 -18.73 2.87 14.32
CA ASP A 165 -19.82 2.94 15.30
C ASP A 165 -19.66 1.97 16.49
N GLN A 166 -18.68 1.05 16.39
CA GLN A 166 -18.26 0.11 17.44
C GLN A 166 -16.73 0.04 17.44
N ASP A 167 -16.14 -0.44 18.55
CA ASP A 167 -14.70 -0.74 18.61
C ASP A 167 -14.35 -1.76 17.51
N THR A 168 -13.36 -1.44 16.70
CA THR A 168 -12.92 -2.28 15.57
C THR A 168 -11.44 -2.10 15.29
N LEU A 169 -10.92 -2.84 14.31
CA LEU A 169 -9.55 -2.67 13.84
C LEU A 169 -9.53 -1.82 12.57
N LEU A 170 -8.67 -0.79 12.53
CA LEU A 170 -8.40 0.01 11.35
C LEU A 170 -6.89 0.10 11.12
N ASN A 171 -6.46 -0.29 9.94
CA ASN A 171 -5.08 -0.19 9.49
C ASN A 171 -5.10 -0.12 7.96
N MET A 172 -5.24 1.08 7.42
CA MET A 172 -5.39 1.26 5.97
C MET A 172 -4.06 1.63 5.33
N THR A 173 -3.85 1.16 4.11
CA THR A 173 -2.66 1.46 3.32
C THR A 173 -2.97 1.52 1.83
N ASN A 174 -1.97 1.89 1.02
CA ASN A 174 -2.01 1.82 -0.43
C ASN A 174 -0.93 0.88 -0.96
N HIS A 175 -1.35 -0.07 -1.81
CA HIS A 175 -0.48 -1.11 -2.37
C HIS A 175 0.00 -0.74 -3.79
N SER A 176 0.54 0.46 -3.95
CA SER A 176 1.15 0.86 -5.21
C SER A 176 2.52 0.24 -5.39
N TYR A 177 2.74 -0.35 -6.55
CA TYR A 177 4.04 -0.87 -6.97
C TYR A 177 4.77 0.22 -7.76
N PHE A 178 5.84 0.75 -7.21
CA PHE A 178 6.66 1.79 -7.85
C PHE A 178 7.77 1.17 -8.69
N ASN A 179 7.99 1.75 -9.87
CA ASN A 179 9.19 1.57 -10.65
C ASN A 179 9.63 2.95 -11.18
N LEU A 180 10.61 3.55 -10.53
CA LEU A 180 11.05 4.91 -10.82
C LEU A 180 11.80 5.04 -12.16
N ALA A 181 12.17 3.92 -12.80
CA ALA A 181 12.67 3.89 -14.15
C ALA A 181 11.54 3.88 -15.22
N GLY A 182 10.27 3.81 -14.76
CA GLY A 182 9.07 3.68 -15.58
C GLY A 182 8.42 2.29 -15.44
N HIS A 183 7.09 2.21 -15.47
CA HIS A 183 6.35 0.97 -15.19
C HIS A 183 6.74 -0.21 -16.11
N ALA A 184 7.20 0.07 -17.32
CA ALA A 184 7.55 -0.94 -18.34
C ALA A 184 9.07 -1.20 -18.44
N SER A 185 9.91 -0.62 -17.56
CA SER A 185 11.38 -0.70 -17.63
C SER A 185 11.97 -2.04 -17.15
N GLY A 186 11.15 -2.98 -16.73
CA GLY A 186 11.59 -4.26 -16.16
C GLY A 186 11.76 -4.18 -14.64
N THR A 187 12.94 -4.53 -14.10
CA THR A 187 13.12 -4.61 -12.65
C THR A 187 13.20 -3.25 -11.95
N ALA A 188 12.39 -3.07 -10.90
CA ALA A 188 12.48 -1.94 -9.98
C ALA A 188 13.57 -2.11 -8.90
N CYS A 189 14.14 -3.33 -8.78
CA CYS A 189 15.14 -3.63 -7.76
C CYS A 189 16.50 -2.94 -8.00
N ASN A 190 16.68 -2.25 -9.12
CA ASN A 190 17.84 -1.38 -9.37
C ASN A 190 17.74 -0.04 -8.65
N ALA A 191 16.61 0.29 -8.06
CA ALA A 191 16.45 1.51 -7.26
C ALA A 191 17.31 1.46 -6.01
N LYS A 192 17.89 2.62 -5.65
CA LYS A 192 18.52 2.84 -4.35
C LYS A 192 17.42 3.18 -3.34
N VAL A 193 17.30 2.39 -2.29
CA VAL A 193 16.28 2.57 -1.22
C VAL A 193 16.97 2.92 0.09
N TRP A 194 16.39 3.86 0.83
CA TRP A 194 16.73 4.22 2.20
C TRP A 194 15.48 4.10 3.07
N LEU A 195 15.62 3.55 4.28
CA LEU A 195 14.57 3.44 5.28
C LEU A 195 15.04 4.00 6.61
N ASP A 196 14.22 4.85 7.24
CA ASP A 196 14.48 5.40 8.58
C ASP A 196 14.00 4.42 9.65
N ALA A 197 14.73 3.32 9.80
CA ALA A 197 14.36 2.25 10.72
C ALA A 197 15.61 1.50 11.22
N ASP A 198 15.73 1.36 12.54
CA ASP A 198 16.80 0.59 13.17
C ASP A 198 16.47 -0.89 13.37
N ALA A 199 15.21 -1.28 13.09
CA ALA A 199 14.74 -2.64 13.29
C ALA A 199 13.60 -3.01 12.33
N PHE A 200 13.32 -4.31 12.23
CA PHE A 200 12.18 -4.86 11.52
C PHE A 200 11.51 -5.96 12.34
N THR A 201 10.26 -6.30 12.05
CA THR A 201 9.53 -7.37 12.74
C THR A 201 9.92 -8.73 12.16
N GLU A 202 10.31 -9.67 13.03
CA GLU A 202 10.55 -11.06 12.65
C GLU A 202 9.23 -11.72 12.25
N THR A 203 9.26 -12.55 11.20
CA THR A 203 8.11 -13.35 10.76
C THR A 203 8.40 -14.84 10.83
N ASP A 204 7.33 -15.63 10.99
CA ASP A 204 7.36 -17.07 10.83
C ASP A 204 7.31 -17.50 9.35
N ALA A 205 7.14 -18.79 9.08
CA ALA A 205 7.05 -19.34 7.73
C ALA A 205 5.76 -18.96 6.97
N GLU A 206 4.74 -18.47 7.67
CA GLU A 206 3.49 -17.96 7.10
C GLU A 206 3.52 -16.42 6.95
N LEU A 207 4.68 -15.79 7.16
CA LEU A 207 4.90 -14.35 7.15
C LEU A 207 4.05 -13.60 8.20
N ILE A 208 3.70 -14.27 9.30
CA ILE A 208 3.05 -13.67 10.46
C ILE A 208 4.14 -13.20 11.45
N PRO A 209 4.09 -11.94 11.94
CA PRO A 209 5.03 -11.49 12.95
C PRO A 209 5.03 -12.35 14.21
N THR A 210 6.22 -12.73 14.68
CA THR A 210 6.39 -13.51 15.93
C THR A 210 6.20 -12.66 17.19
N GLY A 211 6.25 -11.34 17.07
CA GLY A 211 6.33 -10.37 18.16
C GLY A 211 7.77 -9.91 18.44
N THR A 212 8.77 -10.60 17.88
CA THR A 212 10.17 -10.20 18.01
C THR A 212 10.49 -9.06 17.04
N VAL A 213 11.22 -8.07 17.54
CA VAL A 213 11.80 -6.97 16.76
C VAL A 213 13.30 -7.20 16.65
N ILE A 214 13.81 -7.29 15.42
CA ILE A 214 15.21 -7.60 15.15
C ILE A 214 15.93 -6.33 14.66
N PRO A 215 17.09 -5.95 15.24
CA PRO A 215 17.94 -4.88 14.72
C PRO A 215 18.37 -5.14 13.27
N VAL A 216 18.37 -4.09 12.43
CA VAL A 216 18.82 -4.21 11.03
C VAL A 216 20.34 -4.27 10.90
N GLU A 217 21.07 -3.74 11.88
CA GLU A 217 22.53 -3.59 11.85
C GLU A 217 23.23 -4.91 11.56
N GLY A 218 24.15 -4.89 10.58
CA GLY A 218 24.91 -6.06 10.15
C GLY A 218 24.12 -7.11 9.41
N THR A 219 22.87 -6.82 9.00
CA THR A 219 22.01 -7.72 8.24
C THR A 219 21.70 -7.19 6.84
N PRO A 220 21.24 -8.04 5.92
CA PRO A 220 20.72 -7.58 4.62
C PRO A 220 19.49 -6.66 4.71
N MET A 221 18.88 -6.52 5.91
CA MET A 221 17.74 -5.64 6.15
C MET A 221 18.13 -4.19 6.43
N ASP A 222 19.44 -3.87 6.53
CA ASP A 222 19.94 -2.53 6.83
C ASP A 222 19.90 -1.62 5.58
N PHE A 223 18.93 -0.70 5.57
CA PHE A 223 18.76 0.32 4.52
C PHE A 223 19.08 1.75 5.02
N ARG A 224 19.64 1.92 6.23
CA ARG A 224 19.88 3.23 6.85
C ARG A 224 20.84 4.12 6.07
N GLU A 225 21.82 3.55 5.37
CA GLU A 225 22.75 4.28 4.52
C GLU A 225 22.32 4.36 3.05
N GLY A 226 21.17 3.76 2.74
CA GLY A 226 20.66 3.63 1.39
C GLY A 226 21.48 2.67 0.52
N LYS A 227 20.81 1.69 -0.08
CA LYS A 227 21.45 0.69 -0.96
C LYS A 227 20.54 0.27 -2.12
N ILE A 228 21.16 -0.24 -3.17
CA ILE A 228 20.44 -0.85 -4.30
C ILE A 228 19.77 -2.13 -3.80
N VAL A 229 18.45 -2.27 -4.05
CA VAL A 229 17.64 -3.42 -3.58
C VAL A 229 18.20 -4.74 -4.06
N ALA A 230 18.59 -4.81 -5.34
CA ALA A 230 19.14 -6.04 -5.96
C ALA A 230 20.44 -6.54 -5.30
N LYS A 231 21.17 -5.67 -4.57
CA LYS A 231 22.47 -6.02 -4.02
C LYS A 231 22.44 -7.18 -3.03
N GLU A 232 21.42 -7.23 -2.19
CA GLU A 232 21.31 -8.21 -1.10
C GLU A 232 19.96 -8.95 -1.04
N ILE A 233 19.06 -8.73 -2.01
CA ILE A 233 17.76 -9.40 -2.06
C ILE A 233 17.84 -10.92 -2.07
N GLY A 234 18.93 -11.49 -2.61
CA GLY A 234 19.22 -12.92 -2.69
C GLY A 234 20.18 -13.44 -1.62
N ALA A 235 20.48 -12.66 -0.58
CA ALA A 235 21.40 -13.07 0.48
C ALA A 235 20.94 -14.32 1.21
N ASP A 236 21.90 -15.10 1.72
CA ASP A 236 21.64 -16.26 2.57
C ASP A 236 21.19 -15.80 3.97
N TYR A 237 19.99 -15.25 4.03
CA TYR A 237 19.39 -14.75 5.24
C TYR A 237 17.96 -15.29 5.38
N LYS A 238 17.65 -15.92 6.53
CA LYS A 238 16.40 -16.65 6.73
C LYS A 238 15.14 -15.81 6.40
N PRO A 239 14.97 -14.57 6.86
CA PRO A 239 13.81 -13.73 6.51
C PRO A 239 13.64 -13.58 5.00
N LEU A 240 14.70 -13.25 4.25
CA LEU A 240 14.64 -13.08 2.80
C LEU A 240 14.27 -14.38 2.08
N LYS A 241 14.77 -15.53 2.57
CA LYS A 241 14.43 -16.85 1.99
C LYS A 241 12.96 -17.18 2.18
N LEU A 242 12.39 -16.91 3.36
CA LEU A 242 10.97 -17.16 3.65
C LEU A 242 10.05 -16.34 2.74
N ALA A 243 10.37 -15.08 2.54
CA ALA A 243 9.57 -14.16 1.73
C ALA A 243 9.91 -14.16 0.22
N GLY A 244 10.96 -14.88 -0.17
CA GLY A 244 11.45 -14.88 -1.55
C GLY A 244 12.06 -13.57 -2.02
N GLY A 245 12.44 -12.69 -1.09
CA GLY A 245 12.95 -11.32 -1.26
C GLY A 245 12.56 -10.46 -0.07
N TYR A 246 12.51 -9.15 -0.24
CA TYR A 246 11.98 -8.25 0.80
C TYR A 246 10.45 -8.32 0.80
N ASP A 247 9.86 -8.59 1.94
CA ASP A 247 8.42 -8.52 2.25
C ASP A 247 8.27 -8.47 3.78
N HIS A 248 8.72 -7.35 4.36
CA HIS A 248 8.82 -7.22 5.82
C HIS A 248 8.35 -5.85 6.26
N ASN A 249 7.94 -5.74 7.51
CA ASN A 249 7.61 -4.49 8.16
C ASN A 249 8.83 -3.94 8.89
N TRP A 250 9.31 -2.75 8.52
CA TRP A 250 10.31 -1.99 9.24
C TRP A 250 9.66 -1.13 10.31
N VAL A 251 10.29 -1.11 11.49
CA VAL A 251 9.89 -0.29 12.65
C VAL A 251 10.47 1.11 12.42
N LEU A 252 9.61 2.06 12.06
CA LEU A 252 10.04 3.41 11.74
C LEU A 252 10.48 4.19 12.97
N ASN A 253 11.59 4.93 12.84
CA ASN A 253 12.09 5.80 13.89
C ASN A 253 11.19 7.04 14.05
N GLY A 254 11.10 7.55 15.29
CA GLY A 254 10.33 8.76 15.62
C GLY A 254 8.81 8.55 15.59
N THR A 255 8.08 9.65 15.80
CA THR A 255 6.62 9.70 15.86
C THR A 255 6.09 10.91 15.09
N GLY A 256 4.77 10.92 14.80
CA GLY A 256 4.12 11.96 14.02
C GLY A 256 4.49 11.90 12.53
N PHE A 257 4.04 12.90 11.78
CA PHE A 257 4.26 12.94 10.33
C PHE A 257 5.73 13.25 10.01
N ARG A 258 6.43 12.29 9.38
CA ARG A 258 7.88 12.34 9.15
C ARG A 258 8.28 11.61 7.89
N LYS A 259 9.47 11.89 7.39
CA LYS A 259 10.09 11.11 6.32
C LYS A 259 10.45 9.72 6.85
N ALA A 260 9.92 8.69 6.20
CA ALA A 260 10.08 7.28 6.57
C ALA A 260 10.99 6.52 5.62
N ALA A 261 10.96 6.88 4.33
CA ALA A 261 11.73 6.18 3.31
C ALA A 261 12.10 7.09 2.14
N SER A 262 13.01 6.63 1.30
CA SER A 262 13.19 7.16 -0.05
C SER A 262 13.62 6.07 -1.03
N ALA A 263 13.30 6.28 -2.31
CA ALA A 263 13.78 5.49 -3.42
C ALA A 263 14.28 6.39 -4.54
N GLU A 264 15.29 5.96 -5.28
CA GLU A 264 15.88 6.74 -6.36
C GLU A 264 16.27 5.82 -7.53
N SER A 265 15.95 6.25 -8.75
CA SER A 265 16.41 5.62 -9.99
C SER A 265 17.54 6.44 -10.60
N GLU A 266 18.73 5.87 -10.73
CA GLU A 266 19.86 6.51 -11.42
C GLU A 266 19.54 6.74 -12.91
N GLU A 267 18.78 5.86 -13.53
CA GLU A 267 18.43 5.91 -14.95
C GLU A 267 17.64 7.17 -15.29
N THR A 268 16.56 7.44 -14.57
CA THR A 268 15.67 8.59 -14.79
C THR A 268 16.06 9.82 -13.96
N GLY A 269 16.82 9.64 -12.89
CA GLY A 269 17.09 10.66 -11.89
C GLY A 269 15.88 10.97 -10.98
N ILE A 270 14.77 10.24 -11.12
CA ILE A 270 13.61 10.42 -10.28
C ILE A 270 13.92 9.91 -8.88
N LYS A 271 13.69 10.76 -7.89
CA LYS A 271 13.74 10.43 -6.48
C LYS A 271 12.35 10.57 -5.86
N MET A 272 11.94 9.57 -5.10
CA MET A 272 10.71 9.55 -4.31
C MET A 272 11.07 9.54 -2.82
N GLU A 273 10.43 10.41 -2.05
CA GLU A 273 10.47 10.39 -0.59
C GLU A 273 9.09 9.99 -0.06
N VAL A 274 9.07 9.13 0.95
CA VAL A 274 7.83 8.66 1.60
C VAL A 274 7.73 9.27 2.98
N TYR A 275 6.61 9.90 3.28
CA TYR A 275 6.29 10.48 4.59
C TYR A 275 5.04 9.83 5.15
N THR A 276 5.00 9.62 6.47
CA THR A 276 3.84 9.06 7.16
C THR A 276 3.86 9.43 8.65
N ASP A 277 2.69 9.36 9.26
CA ASP A 277 2.48 9.40 10.71
C ASP A 277 2.38 7.99 11.35
N LEU A 278 2.31 6.94 10.54
CA LEU A 278 2.19 5.55 10.99
C LEU A 278 3.52 4.97 11.51
N PRO A 279 3.47 3.96 12.43
CA PRO A 279 4.66 3.44 13.12
C PRO A 279 5.52 2.51 12.27
N GLY A 280 5.00 1.96 11.19
CA GLY A 280 5.70 0.98 10.36
C GLY A 280 5.54 1.19 8.88
N ILE A 281 6.40 0.51 8.12
CA ILE A 281 6.36 0.47 6.68
C ILE A 281 6.67 -0.95 6.19
N GLN A 282 5.74 -1.55 5.45
CA GLN A 282 6.05 -2.74 4.68
C GLN A 282 6.83 -2.33 3.44
N PHE A 283 8.06 -2.82 3.33
CA PHE A 283 8.83 -2.74 2.09
C PHE A 283 8.77 -4.09 1.40
N TYR A 284 8.14 -4.09 0.21
CA TYR A 284 7.89 -5.29 -0.57
C TYR A 284 8.51 -5.17 -1.96
N SER A 285 9.28 -6.16 -2.36
CA SER A 285 10.05 -6.16 -3.63
C SER A 285 9.34 -6.87 -4.78
N GLY A 286 8.01 -7.01 -4.75
CA GLY A 286 7.23 -7.60 -5.85
C GLY A 286 7.55 -9.07 -6.10
N ASN A 287 7.79 -9.85 -5.03
CA ASN A 287 8.31 -11.22 -5.09
C ASN A 287 7.35 -12.20 -5.77
N PHE A 288 6.03 -11.94 -5.67
CA PHE A 288 4.96 -12.81 -6.15
C PHE A 288 4.34 -12.37 -7.47
N LEU A 289 4.81 -11.27 -8.07
CA LEU A 289 4.38 -10.88 -9.42
C LEU A 289 4.77 -11.97 -10.42
N ALA A 290 3.77 -12.59 -11.07
CA ALA A 290 3.92 -13.82 -11.84
C ALA A 290 3.71 -13.64 -13.35
N GLY A 291 4.05 -12.50 -13.90
CA GLY A 291 3.88 -12.21 -15.33
C GLY A 291 2.51 -11.64 -15.68
N ALA A 292 1.90 -10.88 -14.78
CA ALA A 292 0.62 -10.22 -15.02
C ALA A 292 0.72 -9.25 -16.22
N LYS A 293 -0.31 -9.25 -17.08
CA LYS A 293 -0.44 -8.31 -18.19
C LYS A 293 -0.74 -6.92 -17.63
N GLY A 294 0.18 -6.00 -17.84
CA GLY A 294 0.08 -4.62 -17.38
C GLY A 294 -0.34 -3.63 -18.46
N LYS A 295 -0.21 -2.34 -18.13
CA LYS A 295 -0.48 -1.21 -19.05
C LYS A 295 0.43 -1.26 -20.28
N GLU A 296 -0.09 -0.76 -21.42
CA GLU A 296 0.68 -0.51 -22.64
C GLU A 296 1.44 -1.76 -23.14
N GLY A 297 0.89 -2.95 -22.86
CA GLY A 297 1.47 -4.23 -23.27
C GLY A 297 2.64 -4.70 -22.40
N ALA A 298 2.97 -4.03 -21.29
CA ALA A 298 3.98 -4.49 -20.35
C ALA A 298 3.58 -5.81 -19.70
N VAL A 299 4.59 -6.59 -19.28
CA VAL A 299 4.39 -7.81 -18.49
C VAL A 299 5.13 -7.66 -17.18
N TYR A 300 4.40 -7.75 -16.07
CA TYR A 300 4.95 -7.54 -14.73
C TYR A 300 5.33 -8.87 -14.08
N GLY A 301 6.61 -9.18 -14.12
CA GLY A 301 7.20 -10.31 -13.40
C GLY A 301 7.78 -9.93 -12.06
N LYS A 302 8.37 -10.91 -11.39
CA LYS A 302 9.03 -10.72 -10.09
C LYS A 302 10.01 -9.55 -10.12
N GLY A 303 9.88 -8.65 -9.15
CA GLY A 303 10.75 -7.48 -9.00
C GLY A 303 10.48 -6.32 -9.95
N CYS A 304 9.42 -6.35 -10.77
CA CYS A 304 9.07 -5.23 -11.66
C CYS A 304 8.56 -3.98 -10.91
N GLY A 305 8.14 -4.11 -9.65
CA GLY A 305 7.72 -3.00 -8.80
C GLY A 305 8.10 -3.24 -7.35
N ILE A 306 8.29 -2.15 -6.60
CA ILE A 306 8.53 -2.15 -5.15
C ILE A 306 7.42 -1.38 -4.45
N CYS A 307 6.95 -1.84 -3.28
CA CYS A 307 5.90 -1.21 -2.50
C CYS A 307 6.44 -0.60 -1.21
N PHE A 308 5.83 0.52 -0.81
CA PHE A 308 6.07 1.23 0.44
C PHE A 308 4.72 1.43 1.15
N GLU A 309 4.28 0.40 1.87
CA GLU A 309 2.97 0.36 2.50
C GLU A 309 3.11 0.80 3.97
N THR A 310 2.79 2.05 4.25
CA THR A 310 2.81 2.57 5.62
C THR A 310 1.63 2.01 6.39
N GLN A 311 1.85 1.57 7.64
CA GLN A 311 0.85 0.78 8.37
C GLN A 311 1.15 0.72 9.88
N TYR A 312 0.15 0.29 10.69
CA TYR A 312 0.41 -0.41 11.94
C TYR A 312 1.07 -1.74 11.62
N PHE A 313 1.82 -2.30 12.56
CA PHE A 313 2.53 -3.56 12.30
C PHE A 313 1.54 -4.68 12.00
N PRO A 314 1.86 -5.59 11.08
CA PRO A 314 1.00 -6.74 10.81
C PRO A 314 0.77 -7.56 12.07
N ASP A 315 -0.43 -8.14 12.20
CA ASP A 315 -0.84 -8.97 13.33
C ASP A 315 -0.75 -8.27 14.72
N ALA A 316 -0.74 -6.93 14.76
CA ALA A 316 -0.55 -6.17 15.99
C ALA A 316 -1.63 -6.46 17.05
N ILE A 317 -2.83 -6.85 16.65
CA ILE A 317 -3.90 -7.23 17.59
C ILE A 317 -3.53 -8.42 18.49
N HIS A 318 -2.58 -9.27 18.06
CA HIS A 318 -2.10 -10.44 18.81
C HIS A 318 -0.75 -10.20 19.51
N LYS A 319 -0.23 -8.98 19.50
CA LYS A 319 1.11 -8.66 20.02
C LYS A 319 1.04 -7.48 20.99
N ASP A 320 1.11 -7.77 22.29
CA ASP A 320 0.99 -6.76 23.36
C ASP A 320 2.07 -5.66 23.29
N ASN A 321 3.20 -5.93 22.62
CA ASN A 321 4.31 -5.00 22.44
C ASN A 321 4.25 -4.19 21.15
N PHE A 322 3.23 -4.39 20.31
CA PHE A 322 2.98 -3.60 19.12
C PHE A 322 1.92 -2.54 19.40
N GLU A 323 2.01 -1.40 18.71
CA GLU A 323 0.97 -0.39 18.77
C GLU A 323 -0.36 -0.95 18.23
N SER A 324 -1.42 -0.80 19.02
CA SER A 324 -2.73 -1.40 18.73
C SER A 324 -3.43 -0.71 17.54
N PRO A 325 -3.95 -1.46 16.56
CA PRO A 325 -4.77 -0.93 15.47
C PRO A 325 -6.25 -0.77 15.85
N VAL A 326 -6.59 -0.88 17.14
CA VAL A 326 -7.96 -0.74 17.62
C VAL A 326 -8.38 0.73 17.60
N THR A 327 -9.45 1.02 16.87
CA THR A 327 -10.13 2.33 16.88
C THR A 327 -11.46 2.15 17.62
N LYS A 328 -11.70 2.98 18.64
CA LYS A 328 -12.90 2.89 19.46
C LYS A 328 -14.12 3.49 18.76
N ALA A 329 -15.32 3.08 19.20
CA ALA A 329 -16.57 3.64 18.72
C ALA A 329 -16.58 5.17 18.77
N GLY A 330 -16.82 5.82 17.63
CA GLY A 330 -16.83 7.28 17.48
C GLY A 330 -15.45 7.94 17.48
N GLU A 331 -14.36 7.19 17.68
CA GLU A 331 -13.01 7.72 17.54
C GLU A 331 -12.66 7.89 16.05
N VAL A 332 -11.88 8.92 15.76
CA VAL A 332 -11.43 9.21 14.40
C VAL A 332 -10.13 8.46 14.12
N TYR A 333 -10.14 7.63 13.09
CA TYR A 333 -8.92 7.14 12.44
C TYR A 333 -8.51 8.17 11.38
N ASP A 334 -7.34 8.77 11.53
CA ASP A 334 -6.85 9.86 10.70
C ASP A 334 -5.35 9.66 10.45
N THR A 335 -4.98 9.22 9.24
CA THR A 335 -3.59 8.96 8.88
C THR A 335 -3.27 9.45 7.46
N THR A 336 -2.02 9.82 7.24
CA THR A 336 -1.57 10.32 5.94
C THR A 336 -0.28 9.63 5.48
N THR A 337 -0.28 9.22 4.20
CA THR A 337 0.93 8.83 3.49
C THR A 337 1.18 9.79 2.34
N THR A 338 2.41 10.27 2.20
CA THR A 338 2.78 11.19 1.12
C THR A 338 3.97 10.65 0.36
N TYR A 339 3.84 10.59 -0.96
CA TYR A 339 4.93 10.30 -1.89
C TYR A 339 5.33 11.60 -2.58
N ARG A 340 6.52 12.12 -2.26
CA ARG A 340 7.08 13.37 -2.81
C ARG A 340 8.14 13.06 -3.83
N PHE A 341 8.07 13.70 -4.99
CA PHE A 341 8.99 13.49 -6.09
C PHE A 341 9.91 14.71 -6.30
N CYS A 342 11.22 14.45 -6.42
CA CYS A 342 12.29 15.43 -6.58
C CYS A 342 13.10 15.15 -7.83
#